data_82040df7e3e3792b6c62ef84098c7683
#
_entry.id   82040df7e3e3792b6c62ef84098c7683
#
_cell.length_a   1.000
_cell.length_b   1.000
_cell.length_c   1.000
_cell.angle_alpha   90.00
_cell.angle_beta   90.00
_cell.angle_gamma   90.00
#
_symmetry.space_group_name_H-M   'P 1'
#
loop_
_entity.id
_entity.type
_entity.pdbx_description
1 polymer ?
#
loop_
_entity_poly.entity_id
_entity_poly.type
_entity_poly.pdbx_seq_one_letter_code
_entity_poly.pdbx_strand_id
1 'polypeptide(L)'
;LEKGLVNLEDNISKFIPELGDMKCESENGVYPCKNEIKIIDLLTHRSGFGYYGEAGYGYGFTNTIKYDNLENFAKDLSNVVLKFEPGTKYFYGINQAVLGRVAEVATDKTFYEFLKEEIFDPLEMNETKFYLDPEDQSRFQPLYINTGNLKGFTYELNELSYKKNNEAYFGGEGLVSTLNDYANFCKMLLNNGFYNGKRIIKKESIELMTKKYSNSYPKEEYADIRKLGFYYGFSLFVLEKPEIDKTNSSKGIYGWSGYHNTHFWIDPEKKLFAIFLSR
;
A
#
# COMPACT_ATOMS: atom_id res chain seq x y z
N LEU A 1 -0.39 7.89 -13.41
CA LEU A 1 -0.20 9.33 -13.44
C LEU A 1 0.75 9.76 -14.58
N GLU A 2 2.01 9.29 -14.62
CA GLU A 2 3.01 9.74 -15.60
C GLU A 2 2.63 9.48 -17.07
N LYS A 3 1.85 8.43 -17.31
CA LYS A 3 1.31 8.09 -18.65
C LYS A 3 0.05 8.89 -19.02
N GLY A 4 -0.46 9.75 -18.13
CA GLY A 4 -1.67 10.53 -18.35
C GLY A 4 -2.97 9.71 -18.33
N LEU A 5 -2.93 8.44 -17.95
CA LEU A 5 -4.11 7.56 -17.90
C LEU A 5 -5.02 7.85 -16.70
N VAL A 6 -4.42 8.37 -15.61
CA VAL A 6 -5.09 8.66 -14.34
C VAL A 6 -4.64 10.03 -13.84
N ASN A 7 -5.56 10.81 -13.25
CA ASN A 7 -5.26 12.05 -12.55
C ASN A 7 -5.61 11.92 -11.06
N LEU A 8 -4.95 12.70 -10.21
CA LEU A 8 -5.19 12.68 -8.76
C LEU A 8 -6.62 13.05 -8.40
N GLU A 9 -7.22 13.95 -9.15
CA GLU A 9 -8.58 14.48 -8.95
C GLU A 9 -9.66 13.66 -9.68
N ASP A 10 -9.29 12.62 -10.44
CA ASP A 10 -10.27 11.72 -11.05
C ASP A 10 -11.08 11.02 -9.96
N ASN A 11 -12.41 10.99 -10.16
CA ASN A 11 -13.31 10.19 -9.34
C ASN A 11 -13.07 8.70 -9.61
N ILE A 12 -13.17 7.88 -8.58
CA ILE A 12 -12.97 6.44 -8.72
C ILE A 12 -14.00 5.79 -9.63
N SER A 13 -15.21 6.32 -9.68
CA SER A 13 -16.30 5.84 -10.54
C SER A 13 -15.96 5.85 -12.04
N LYS A 14 -15.00 6.67 -12.45
CA LYS A 14 -14.45 6.65 -13.81
C LYS A 14 -13.80 5.30 -14.17
N PHE A 15 -13.25 4.61 -13.21
CA PHE A 15 -12.53 3.33 -13.37
C PHE A 15 -13.32 2.15 -12.80
N ILE A 16 -14.05 2.37 -11.72
CA ILE A 16 -14.83 1.36 -11.00
C ILE A 16 -16.23 1.97 -10.76
N PRO A 17 -17.13 1.90 -11.73
CA PRO A 17 -18.45 2.55 -11.66
C PRO A 17 -19.26 2.13 -10.43
N GLU A 18 -19.10 0.90 -9.95
CA GLU A 18 -19.77 0.37 -8.78
C GLU A 18 -19.46 1.13 -7.48
N LEU A 19 -18.35 1.88 -7.46
CA LEU A 19 -17.95 2.70 -6.29
C LEU A 19 -18.38 4.18 -6.40
N GLY A 20 -19.23 4.53 -7.35
CA GLY A 20 -19.73 5.91 -7.51
C GLY A 20 -20.75 6.33 -6.45
N ASP A 21 -21.60 5.38 -6.02
CA ASP A 21 -22.72 5.65 -5.12
C ASP A 21 -22.48 5.05 -3.71
N MET A 22 -21.37 5.41 -3.08
CA MET A 22 -20.99 4.88 -1.76
C MET A 22 -21.87 5.45 -0.65
N LYS A 23 -21.97 4.70 0.44
CA LYS A 23 -22.60 5.11 1.68
C LYS A 23 -21.55 5.44 2.73
N CYS A 24 -21.81 6.46 3.54
CA CYS A 24 -20.98 6.92 4.64
C CYS A 24 -21.70 6.72 5.98
N GLU A 25 -20.96 6.48 7.05
CA GLU A 25 -21.52 6.43 8.41
C GLU A 25 -21.30 7.75 9.16
N SER A 26 -22.22 8.05 10.07
CA SER A 26 -22.11 9.11 11.07
C SER A 26 -22.79 8.67 12.36
N GLU A 27 -22.71 9.50 13.40
CA GLU A 27 -23.43 9.29 14.66
C GLU A 27 -24.96 9.16 14.47
N ASN A 28 -25.49 9.73 13.39
CA ASN A 28 -26.93 9.72 13.08
C ASN A 28 -27.32 8.54 12.14
N GLY A 29 -26.41 7.64 11.83
CA GLY A 29 -26.66 6.47 10.97
C GLY A 29 -25.96 6.55 9.62
N VAL A 30 -26.38 5.67 8.72
CA VAL A 30 -25.82 5.53 7.37
C VAL A 30 -26.57 6.43 6.39
N TYR A 31 -25.84 7.11 5.52
CA TYR A 31 -26.37 8.03 4.52
C TYR A 31 -25.56 7.96 3.22
N PRO A 32 -26.13 8.35 2.05
CA PRO A 32 -25.35 8.47 0.81
C PRO A 32 -24.22 9.47 0.98
N CYS A 33 -22.98 9.09 0.64
CA CYS A 33 -21.88 10.05 0.70
C CYS A 33 -22.11 11.24 -0.24
N LYS A 34 -21.69 12.42 0.16
CA LYS A 34 -21.78 13.65 -0.64
C LYS A 34 -20.61 13.78 -1.60
N ASN A 35 -19.45 13.24 -1.20
CA ASN A 35 -18.24 13.26 -1.98
C ASN A 35 -18.01 11.88 -2.61
N GLU A 36 -17.64 11.85 -3.88
CA GLU A 36 -17.06 10.64 -4.46
C GLU A 36 -15.62 10.47 -4.00
N ILE A 37 -15.16 9.21 -3.95
CA ILE A 37 -13.76 8.88 -3.69
C ILE A 37 -12.92 9.32 -4.89
N LYS A 38 -11.85 10.06 -4.64
CA LYS A 38 -10.85 10.43 -5.65
C LYS A 38 -9.61 9.55 -5.58
N ILE A 39 -8.83 9.52 -6.64
CA ILE A 39 -7.56 8.79 -6.68
C ILE A 39 -6.61 9.26 -5.57
N ILE A 40 -6.55 10.58 -5.31
CA ILE A 40 -5.75 11.12 -4.21
C ILE A 40 -6.20 10.61 -2.84
N ASP A 41 -7.49 10.36 -2.64
CA ASP A 41 -8.02 9.85 -1.37
C ASP A 41 -7.56 8.42 -1.10
N LEU A 42 -7.46 7.58 -2.14
CA LEU A 42 -6.89 6.25 -2.03
C LEU A 42 -5.39 6.30 -1.73
N LEU A 43 -4.61 7.11 -2.46
CA LEU A 43 -3.17 7.25 -2.27
C LEU A 43 -2.80 7.76 -0.87
N THR A 44 -3.71 8.51 -0.22
CA THR A 44 -3.48 9.14 1.07
C THR A 44 -4.30 8.56 2.22
N HIS A 45 -4.96 7.40 2.01
CA HIS A 45 -5.86 6.76 2.99
C HIS A 45 -6.95 7.68 3.53
N ARG A 46 -7.60 8.41 2.63
CA ARG A 46 -8.69 9.36 2.96
C ARG A 46 -10.04 8.97 2.33
N SER A 47 -10.12 7.79 1.76
CA SER A 47 -11.35 7.30 1.11
C SER A 47 -12.48 6.94 2.10
N GLY A 48 -12.14 6.60 3.33
CA GLY A 48 -13.08 6.03 4.32
C GLY A 48 -13.12 4.50 4.33
N PHE A 49 -12.39 3.81 3.44
CA PHE A 49 -12.19 2.37 3.52
C PHE A 49 -11.28 2.00 4.69
N GLY A 50 -11.63 0.91 5.41
CA GLY A 50 -10.79 0.30 6.43
C GLY A 50 -10.28 -1.08 6.01
N TYR A 51 -9.57 -1.75 6.93
CA TYR A 51 -9.16 -3.15 6.72
C TYR A 51 -10.21 -4.14 7.23
N TYR A 52 -10.91 -3.80 8.30
CA TYR A 52 -11.78 -4.71 9.02
C TYR A 52 -13.18 -4.12 9.22
N GLY A 53 -14.13 -5.00 9.50
CA GLY A 53 -15.50 -4.63 9.74
C GLY A 53 -16.24 -4.27 8.44
N GLU A 54 -17.27 -3.46 8.56
CA GLU A 54 -18.16 -3.10 7.44
C GLU A 54 -17.50 -2.21 6.39
N ALA A 55 -16.37 -1.56 6.73
CA ALA A 55 -15.64 -0.67 5.83
C ALA A 55 -14.45 -1.33 5.12
N GLY A 56 -14.32 -2.65 5.16
CA GLY A 56 -13.18 -3.36 4.59
C GLY A 56 -13.46 -4.83 4.28
N TYR A 57 -12.44 -5.67 4.40
CA TYR A 57 -12.52 -7.11 4.10
C TYR A 57 -13.46 -7.92 4.99
N GLY A 58 -14.04 -7.35 6.05
CA GLY A 58 -14.78 -8.07 7.07
C GLY A 58 -13.87 -8.57 8.19
N TYR A 59 -14.33 -9.58 8.93
CA TYR A 59 -13.57 -10.13 10.04
C TYR A 59 -12.48 -11.09 9.55
N GLY A 60 -11.22 -10.67 9.71
CA GLY A 60 -10.02 -11.51 9.53
C GLY A 60 -9.44 -11.52 8.11
N PHE A 61 -8.16 -11.86 8.03
CA PHE A 61 -7.34 -11.94 6.82
C PHE A 61 -7.83 -12.99 5.80
N THR A 62 -8.67 -13.93 6.22
CA THR A 62 -9.18 -15.01 5.39
C THR A 62 -10.12 -14.56 4.28
N ASN A 63 -10.61 -13.34 4.34
CA ASN A 63 -11.61 -12.88 3.35
C ASN A 63 -11.01 -12.47 2.01
N THR A 64 -9.71 -12.10 1.95
CA THR A 64 -9.04 -11.81 0.67
C THR A 64 -8.83 -13.06 -0.17
N ILE A 65 -8.62 -14.21 0.47
CA ILE A 65 -8.43 -15.52 -0.20
C ILE A 65 -9.63 -15.92 -1.07
N LYS A 66 -10.82 -15.39 -0.79
CA LYS A 66 -12.04 -15.69 -1.55
C LYS A 66 -12.07 -15.08 -2.94
N TYR A 67 -11.24 -14.09 -3.23
CA TYR A 67 -11.24 -13.40 -4.51
C TYR A 67 -10.23 -14.03 -5.48
N ASP A 68 -10.68 -14.25 -6.71
CA ASP A 68 -9.85 -14.75 -7.80
C ASP A 68 -9.26 -13.63 -8.67
N ASN A 69 -9.82 -12.41 -8.56
CA ASN A 69 -9.38 -11.22 -9.29
C ASN A 69 -9.80 -9.94 -8.58
N LEU A 70 -9.20 -8.81 -8.97
CA LEU A 70 -9.50 -7.51 -8.36
C LEU A 70 -10.85 -6.92 -8.79
N GLU A 71 -11.42 -7.37 -9.91
CA GLU A 71 -12.74 -6.92 -10.34
C GLU A 71 -13.83 -7.37 -9.36
N ASN A 72 -13.85 -8.67 -9.03
CA ASN A 72 -14.80 -9.21 -8.06
C ASN A 72 -14.62 -8.59 -6.66
N PHE A 73 -13.38 -8.35 -6.25
CA PHE A 73 -13.08 -7.63 -5.03
C PHE A 73 -13.67 -6.21 -5.05
N ALA A 74 -13.44 -5.45 -6.12
CA ALA A 74 -13.94 -4.09 -6.24
C ALA A 74 -15.48 -4.02 -6.28
N LYS A 75 -16.13 -4.96 -6.94
CA LYS A 75 -17.60 -5.08 -6.94
C LYS A 75 -18.17 -5.32 -5.54
N ASP A 76 -17.54 -6.20 -4.76
CA ASP A 76 -17.96 -6.46 -3.38
C ASP A 76 -17.83 -5.20 -2.48
N LEU A 77 -16.84 -4.36 -2.75
CA LEU A 77 -16.65 -3.12 -2.01
C LEU A 77 -17.79 -2.10 -2.19
N SER A 78 -18.60 -2.20 -3.22
CA SER A 78 -19.77 -1.34 -3.41
C SER A 78 -20.81 -1.49 -2.29
N ASN A 79 -20.78 -2.60 -1.56
CA ASN A 79 -21.65 -2.87 -0.42
C ASN A 79 -21.09 -2.34 0.92
N VAL A 80 -19.87 -1.83 0.92
CA VAL A 80 -19.19 -1.34 2.13
C VAL A 80 -19.68 0.06 2.50
N VAL A 81 -19.85 0.30 3.78
CA VAL A 81 -20.15 1.64 4.32
C VAL A 81 -18.83 2.31 4.73
N LEU A 82 -18.54 3.45 4.14
CA LEU A 82 -17.34 4.23 4.44
C LEU A 82 -17.42 4.84 5.84
N LYS A 83 -16.31 4.88 6.54
CA LYS A 83 -16.22 5.41 7.91
C LYS A 83 -16.49 6.92 8.02
N PHE A 84 -16.41 7.66 6.91
CA PHE A 84 -16.64 9.10 6.83
C PHE A 84 -16.69 9.54 5.36
N GLU A 85 -17.05 10.79 5.14
CA GLU A 85 -17.00 11.43 3.81
C GLU A 85 -15.60 11.38 3.20
N PRO A 86 -15.41 10.84 1.98
CA PRO A 86 -14.13 10.83 1.30
C PRO A 86 -13.43 12.19 1.30
N GLY A 87 -12.13 12.19 1.48
CA GLY A 87 -11.29 13.38 1.52
C GLY A 87 -11.24 14.10 2.86
N THR A 88 -12.06 13.75 3.85
CA THR A 88 -12.20 14.54 5.08
C THR A 88 -11.32 14.11 6.24
N LYS A 89 -11.01 12.81 6.34
CA LYS A 89 -10.21 12.24 7.43
C LYS A 89 -9.24 11.21 6.89
N TYR A 90 -8.23 10.89 7.68
CA TYR A 90 -7.33 9.77 7.43
C TYR A 90 -7.83 8.52 8.15
N PHE A 91 -7.83 7.38 7.46
CA PHE A 91 -8.09 6.07 8.03
C PHE A 91 -7.35 5.00 7.23
N TYR A 92 -6.36 4.38 7.85
CA TYR A 92 -5.57 3.36 7.19
C TYR A 92 -6.42 2.14 6.81
N GLY A 93 -6.34 1.71 5.54
CA GLY A 93 -7.18 0.62 5.04
C GLY A 93 -6.75 0.09 3.68
N ILE A 94 -7.65 -0.62 3.03
CA ILE A 94 -7.46 -1.40 1.79
C ILE A 94 -7.23 -0.57 0.51
N ASN A 95 -6.95 0.69 0.65
CA ASN A 95 -6.88 1.67 -0.46
C ASN A 95 -5.96 1.23 -1.60
N GLN A 96 -4.81 0.62 -1.31
CA GLN A 96 -3.84 0.19 -2.32
C GLN A 96 -4.36 -0.99 -3.15
N ALA A 97 -5.19 -1.87 -2.56
CA ALA A 97 -5.85 -2.93 -3.31
C ALA A 97 -6.84 -2.36 -4.33
N VAL A 98 -7.59 -1.31 -3.94
CA VAL A 98 -8.49 -0.58 -4.85
C VAL A 98 -7.71 0.12 -5.97
N LEU A 99 -6.56 0.72 -5.65
CA LEU A 99 -5.66 1.31 -6.65
C LEU A 99 -5.10 0.27 -7.62
N GLY A 100 -4.89 -0.97 -7.18
CA GLY A 100 -4.55 -2.09 -8.07
C GLY A 100 -5.60 -2.25 -9.16
N ARG A 101 -6.90 -2.28 -8.79
CA ARG A 101 -7.98 -2.37 -9.79
C ARG A 101 -8.05 -1.13 -10.70
N VAL A 102 -7.83 0.06 -10.18
CA VAL A 102 -7.73 1.27 -11.01
C VAL A 102 -6.63 1.14 -12.05
N ALA A 103 -5.47 0.60 -11.66
CA ALA A 103 -4.36 0.37 -12.58
C ALA A 103 -4.74 -0.63 -13.69
N GLU A 104 -5.42 -1.73 -13.34
CA GLU A 104 -5.91 -2.72 -14.33
C GLU A 104 -6.83 -2.08 -15.37
N VAL A 105 -7.84 -1.34 -14.92
CA VAL A 105 -8.79 -0.69 -15.83
C VAL A 105 -8.11 0.38 -16.68
N ALA A 106 -7.20 1.15 -16.11
CA ALA A 106 -6.51 2.22 -16.82
C ALA A 106 -5.49 1.72 -17.86
N THR A 107 -4.99 0.48 -17.72
CA THR A 107 -3.92 -0.06 -18.58
C THR A 107 -4.34 -1.24 -19.43
N ASP A 108 -5.52 -1.80 -19.20
CA ASP A 108 -6.02 -3.04 -19.83
C ASP A 108 -5.06 -4.23 -19.62
N LYS A 109 -4.47 -4.31 -18.42
CA LYS A 109 -3.55 -5.36 -17.98
C LYS A 109 -3.91 -5.80 -16.59
N THR A 110 -3.55 -7.02 -16.17
CA THR A 110 -3.58 -7.36 -14.76
C THR A 110 -2.60 -6.48 -13.98
N PHE A 111 -2.87 -6.26 -12.71
CA PHE A 111 -1.98 -5.42 -11.88
C PHE A 111 -0.55 -5.98 -11.83
N TYR A 112 -0.39 -7.30 -11.82
CA TYR A 112 0.93 -7.93 -11.85
C TYR A 112 1.65 -7.71 -13.19
N GLU A 113 0.98 -7.89 -14.33
CA GLU A 113 1.58 -7.62 -15.65
C GLU A 113 2.04 -6.18 -15.76
N PHE A 114 1.21 -5.23 -15.30
CA PHE A 114 1.56 -3.82 -15.27
C PHE A 114 2.80 -3.55 -14.40
N LEU A 115 2.84 -4.09 -13.18
CA LEU A 115 4.01 -3.94 -12.29
C LEU A 115 5.25 -4.62 -12.87
N LYS A 116 5.10 -5.79 -13.48
CA LYS A 116 6.19 -6.54 -14.09
C LYS A 116 6.83 -5.73 -15.22
N GLU A 117 6.03 -5.22 -16.14
CA GLU A 117 6.51 -4.48 -17.31
C GLU A 117 7.13 -3.12 -16.93
N GLU A 118 6.49 -2.38 -16.02
CA GLU A 118 6.89 -1.00 -15.72
C GLU A 118 7.93 -0.88 -14.59
N ILE A 119 8.01 -1.87 -13.70
CA ILE A 119 8.84 -1.81 -12.50
C ILE A 119 9.76 -3.01 -12.39
N PHE A 120 9.23 -4.25 -12.38
CA PHE A 120 10.05 -5.39 -12.01
C PHE A 120 11.09 -5.73 -13.08
N ASP A 121 10.72 -5.86 -14.35
CA ASP A 121 11.64 -6.16 -15.44
C ASP A 121 12.67 -5.02 -15.63
N PRO A 122 12.29 -3.74 -15.69
CA PRO A 122 13.27 -2.65 -15.79
C PRO A 122 14.23 -2.52 -14.61
N LEU A 123 13.83 -2.98 -13.43
CA LEU A 123 14.65 -3.00 -12.21
C LEU A 123 15.37 -4.33 -11.98
N GLU A 124 15.24 -5.29 -12.91
CA GLU A 124 15.84 -6.62 -12.78
C GLU A 124 15.39 -7.37 -11.51
N MET A 125 14.12 -7.14 -11.09
CA MET A 125 13.48 -7.77 -9.94
C MET A 125 12.85 -9.11 -10.33
N ASN A 126 13.69 -10.07 -10.73
CA ASN A 126 13.28 -11.31 -11.39
C ASN A 126 12.61 -12.33 -10.48
N GLU A 127 12.76 -12.18 -9.16
CA GLU A 127 12.16 -13.06 -8.15
C GLU A 127 10.96 -12.41 -7.43
N THR A 128 10.55 -11.21 -7.88
CA THR A 128 9.41 -10.48 -7.28
C THR A 128 8.11 -10.82 -8.00
N LYS A 129 7.13 -11.39 -7.25
CA LYS A 129 5.88 -11.91 -7.82
C LYS A 129 4.79 -12.06 -6.74
N PHE A 130 3.56 -12.37 -7.15
CA PHE A 130 2.41 -12.59 -6.25
C PHE A 130 2.11 -14.07 -5.97
N TYR A 131 2.97 -14.97 -6.36
CA TYR A 131 2.79 -16.41 -6.17
C TYR A 131 4.11 -17.08 -5.79
N LEU A 132 4.04 -18.31 -5.34
CA LEU A 132 5.19 -19.15 -5.07
C LEU A 132 5.20 -20.34 -6.03
N ASP A 133 6.28 -20.50 -6.75
CA ASP A 133 6.58 -21.74 -7.46
C ASP A 133 7.09 -22.80 -6.44
N PRO A 134 7.03 -24.11 -6.76
CA PRO A 134 7.46 -25.16 -5.84
C PRO A 134 8.89 -25.00 -5.31
N GLU A 135 9.81 -24.50 -6.15
CA GLU A 135 11.20 -24.23 -5.79
C GLU A 135 11.36 -23.06 -4.80
N ASP A 136 10.41 -22.12 -4.75
CA ASP A 136 10.47 -20.99 -3.83
C ASP A 136 10.11 -21.38 -2.40
N GLN A 137 9.30 -22.43 -2.21
CA GLN A 137 8.77 -22.81 -0.91
C GLN A 137 9.86 -23.05 0.13
N SER A 138 11.01 -23.60 -0.27
CA SER A 138 12.13 -23.84 0.65
C SER A 138 12.84 -22.57 1.12
N ARG A 139 12.68 -21.46 0.39
CA ARG A 139 13.28 -20.15 0.68
C ARG A 139 12.26 -19.18 1.31
N PHE A 140 10.98 -19.50 1.19
CA PHE A 140 9.91 -18.64 1.71
C PHE A 140 9.85 -18.74 3.23
N GLN A 141 10.04 -17.61 3.90
CA GLN A 141 10.04 -17.58 5.36
C GLN A 141 8.62 -17.71 5.89
N PRO A 142 8.31 -18.64 6.78
CA PRO A 142 7.00 -18.72 7.41
C PRO A 142 6.77 -17.51 8.32
N LEU A 143 5.52 -17.07 8.42
CA LEU A 143 5.13 -16.04 9.37
C LEU A 143 4.93 -16.65 10.75
N TYR A 144 5.70 -16.16 11.72
CA TYR A 144 5.54 -16.54 13.13
C TYR A 144 4.94 -15.40 13.92
N ILE A 145 3.81 -15.67 14.57
CA ILE A 145 3.16 -14.69 15.44
C ILE A 145 3.48 -15.03 16.90
N ASN A 146 4.07 -14.06 17.59
CA ASN A 146 4.25 -14.14 19.04
C ASN A 146 2.95 -13.68 19.72
N THR A 147 2.36 -14.56 20.51
CA THR A 147 1.11 -14.28 21.24
C THR A 147 1.27 -13.29 22.40
N GLY A 148 2.49 -12.82 22.67
CA GLY A 148 2.78 -11.79 23.68
C GLY A 148 2.73 -12.25 25.14
N ASN A 149 1.80 -13.12 25.47
CA ASN A 149 1.59 -13.59 26.84
C ASN A 149 2.44 -14.81 27.22
N LEU A 150 2.97 -15.50 26.24
CA LEU A 150 3.80 -16.69 26.41
C LEU A 150 5.16 -16.42 25.78
N LYS A 151 6.14 -16.01 26.57
CA LYS A 151 7.51 -15.75 26.08
C LYS A 151 8.02 -16.99 25.34
N GLY A 152 8.38 -16.79 24.06
CA GLY A 152 8.93 -17.83 23.20
C GLY A 152 7.89 -18.75 22.57
N PHE A 153 6.59 -18.50 22.72
CA PHE A 153 5.57 -19.24 22.02
C PHE A 153 5.18 -18.51 20.73
N THR A 154 5.38 -19.16 19.59
CA THR A 154 5.01 -18.66 18.26
C THR A 154 4.23 -19.72 17.53
N TYR A 155 3.38 -19.31 16.59
CA TYR A 155 2.73 -20.22 15.66
C TYR A 155 2.87 -19.71 14.23
N GLU A 156 2.90 -20.65 13.29
CA GLU A 156 2.93 -20.34 11.87
C GLU A 156 1.54 -19.89 11.40
N LEU A 157 1.51 -18.82 10.63
CA LEU A 157 0.29 -18.27 10.06
C LEU A 157 0.39 -18.22 8.53
N ASN A 158 -0.51 -18.93 7.86
CA ASN A 158 -0.67 -18.89 6.40
C ASN A 158 -1.89 -18.04 6.04
N GLU A 159 -1.67 -16.78 5.66
CA GLU A 159 -2.74 -15.81 5.43
C GLU A 159 -3.15 -15.69 3.96
N LEU A 160 -2.26 -16.01 3.04
CA LEU A 160 -2.48 -15.84 1.61
C LEU A 160 -2.22 -17.15 0.86
N SER A 161 -2.95 -17.36 -0.23
CA SER A 161 -2.84 -18.62 -0.96
C SER A 161 -1.55 -18.74 -1.76
N TYR A 162 -0.96 -17.64 -2.21
CA TYR A 162 0.21 -17.57 -3.10
C TYR A 162 0.12 -18.51 -4.32
N LYS A 163 -1.11 -18.77 -4.81
CA LYS A 163 -1.35 -19.67 -5.94
C LYS A 163 -1.11 -18.94 -7.26
N LYS A 164 -0.44 -19.61 -8.19
CA LYS A 164 -0.09 -19.07 -9.50
C LYS A 164 -1.29 -18.67 -10.37
N ASN A 165 -2.43 -19.31 -10.17
CA ASN A 165 -3.66 -19.06 -10.93
C ASN A 165 -4.65 -18.12 -10.24
N ASN A 166 -4.23 -17.43 -9.17
CA ASN A 166 -5.04 -16.41 -8.53
C ASN A 166 -4.58 -15.03 -9.01
N GLU A 167 -5.46 -14.32 -9.70
CA GLU A 167 -5.19 -12.99 -10.26
C GLU A 167 -5.65 -11.84 -9.35
N ALA A 168 -6.04 -12.13 -8.11
CA ALA A 168 -6.30 -11.10 -7.11
C ALA A 168 -4.98 -10.53 -6.57
N TYR A 169 -4.29 -9.77 -7.39
CA TYR A 169 -3.00 -9.14 -7.08
C TYR A 169 -3.21 -7.86 -6.27
N PHE A 170 -3.43 -8.01 -4.97
CA PHE A 170 -3.72 -6.88 -4.09
C PHE A 170 -2.53 -5.92 -3.95
N GLY A 171 -2.75 -4.64 -4.23
CA GLY A 171 -1.70 -3.61 -4.15
C GLY A 171 -1.17 -3.35 -2.72
N GLY A 172 -1.87 -3.83 -1.70
CA GLY A 172 -1.51 -3.69 -0.30
C GLY A 172 -0.87 -4.92 0.33
N GLU A 173 -0.91 -6.08 -0.35
CA GLU A 173 -0.46 -7.35 0.22
C GLU A 173 -0.20 -8.42 -0.85
N GLY A 174 0.42 -9.53 -0.46
CA GLY A 174 0.60 -10.70 -1.32
C GLY A 174 1.84 -10.71 -2.19
N LEU A 175 2.56 -9.58 -2.32
CA LEU A 175 3.81 -9.54 -3.07
C LEU A 175 4.92 -10.25 -2.29
N VAL A 176 5.58 -11.20 -2.94
CA VAL A 176 6.81 -11.85 -2.43
C VAL A 176 8.02 -11.32 -3.19
N SER A 177 9.15 -11.18 -2.52
CA SER A 177 10.37 -10.62 -3.10
C SER A 177 11.61 -11.15 -2.39
N THR A 178 12.77 -10.79 -2.89
CA THR A 178 14.07 -11.03 -2.25
C THR A 178 14.70 -9.71 -1.80
N LEU A 179 15.69 -9.81 -0.91
CA LEU A 179 16.46 -8.65 -0.48
C LEU A 179 17.15 -7.94 -1.66
N ASN A 180 17.67 -8.72 -2.62
CA ASN A 180 18.37 -8.19 -3.80
C ASN A 180 17.41 -7.43 -4.73
N ASP A 181 16.26 -8.01 -5.04
CA ASP A 181 15.24 -7.38 -5.87
C ASP A 181 14.76 -6.07 -5.26
N TYR A 182 14.41 -6.12 -3.97
CA TYR A 182 13.92 -4.93 -3.28
C TYR A 182 15.00 -3.85 -3.12
N ALA A 183 16.28 -4.25 -3.03
CA ALA A 183 17.40 -3.32 -3.06
C ALA A 183 17.50 -2.56 -4.40
N ASN A 184 17.16 -3.19 -5.53
CA ASN A 184 17.12 -2.52 -6.82
C ASN A 184 16.04 -1.43 -6.86
N PHE A 185 14.85 -1.73 -6.30
CA PHE A 185 13.79 -0.73 -6.11
C PHE A 185 14.25 0.44 -5.22
N CYS A 186 14.89 0.16 -4.11
CA CYS A 186 15.44 1.21 -3.22
C CYS A 186 16.54 2.04 -3.90
N LYS A 187 17.42 1.43 -4.69
CA LYS A 187 18.44 2.13 -5.49
C LYS A 187 17.79 3.09 -6.49
N MET A 188 16.75 2.65 -7.19
CA MET A 188 15.99 3.48 -8.13
C MET A 188 15.40 4.71 -7.42
N LEU A 189 14.75 4.53 -6.27
CA LEU A 189 14.20 5.63 -5.49
C LEU A 189 15.29 6.59 -5.02
N LEU A 190 16.39 6.06 -4.47
CA LEU A 190 17.53 6.85 -3.99
C LEU A 190 18.20 7.67 -5.12
N ASN A 191 18.19 7.13 -6.34
CA ASN A 191 18.74 7.77 -7.53
C ASN A 191 17.68 8.61 -8.30
N ASN A 192 16.67 9.12 -7.61
CA ASN A 192 15.64 9.98 -8.21
C ASN A 192 14.97 9.37 -9.44
N GLY A 193 14.68 8.07 -9.40
CA GLY A 193 13.97 7.35 -10.45
C GLY A 193 14.84 6.75 -11.55
N PHE A 194 16.18 6.76 -11.40
CA PHE A 194 17.09 6.11 -12.33
C PHE A 194 17.61 4.77 -11.80
N TYR A 195 17.70 3.79 -12.69
CA TYR A 195 18.34 2.51 -12.44
C TYR A 195 19.10 2.04 -13.69
N ASN A 196 20.36 1.66 -13.56
CA ASN A 196 21.23 1.19 -14.64
C ASN A 196 21.18 2.06 -15.92
N GLY A 197 21.21 3.40 -15.74
CA GLY A 197 21.18 4.37 -16.83
C GLY A 197 19.81 4.59 -17.48
N LYS A 198 18.77 3.92 -17.01
CA LYS A 198 17.38 4.07 -17.48
C LYS A 198 16.55 4.85 -16.46
N ARG A 199 15.64 5.70 -16.94
CA ARG A 199 14.63 6.33 -16.11
C ARG A 199 13.43 5.40 -15.99
N ILE A 200 13.12 5.03 -14.76
CA ILE A 200 11.97 4.18 -14.42
C ILE A 200 10.76 5.05 -14.06
N ILE A 201 10.95 6.03 -13.16
CA ILE A 201 9.94 7.03 -12.81
C ILE A 201 10.58 8.42 -12.79
N LYS A 202 9.76 9.46 -12.91
CA LYS A 202 10.25 10.85 -12.86
C LYS A 202 10.63 11.24 -11.44
N LYS A 203 11.60 12.16 -11.33
CA LYS A 203 11.99 12.73 -10.04
C LYS A 203 10.79 13.44 -9.38
N GLU A 204 10.03 14.16 -10.18
CA GLU A 204 8.83 14.88 -9.76
C GLU A 204 7.76 13.94 -9.19
N SER A 205 7.71 12.70 -9.65
CA SER A 205 6.82 11.67 -9.08
C SER A 205 7.25 11.25 -7.68
N ILE A 206 8.57 11.11 -7.44
CA ILE A 206 9.09 10.82 -6.10
C ILE A 206 8.82 12.01 -5.16
N GLU A 207 9.05 13.23 -5.62
CA GLU A 207 8.74 14.46 -4.88
C GLU A 207 7.25 14.55 -4.54
N LEU A 208 6.38 14.18 -5.50
CA LEU A 208 4.94 14.11 -5.29
C LEU A 208 4.56 13.04 -4.26
N MET A 209 5.14 11.84 -4.35
CA MET A 209 4.88 10.75 -3.41
C MET A 209 5.30 11.09 -1.98
N THR A 210 6.36 11.86 -1.82
CA THR A 210 6.93 12.24 -0.51
C THR A 210 6.45 13.59 0.00
N LYS A 211 5.52 14.24 -0.70
CA LYS A 211 4.88 15.47 -0.23
C LYS A 211 3.96 15.19 0.95
N LYS A 212 3.82 16.17 1.84
CA LYS A 212 2.95 16.08 3.01
C LYS A 212 1.47 16.22 2.63
N TYR A 213 0.71 15.15 2.83
CA TYR A 213 -0.74 15.13 2.61
C TYR A 213 -1.55 15.01 3.89
N SER A 214 -1.01 14.41 4.94
CA SER A 214 -1.68 14.22 6.21
C SER A 214 -1.50 15.39 7.15
N ASN A 215 -2.29 16.43 6.99
CA ASN A 215 -2.38 17.49 8.01
C ASN A 215 -3.31 17.12 9.18
N SER A 216 -4.04 16.05 9.06
CA SER A 216 -5.14 15.73 9.97
C SER A 216 -5.23 14.24 10.21
N TYR A 217 -4.20 13.66 10.85
CA TYR A 217 -4.47 12.45 11.62
C TYR A 217 -5.40 12.84 12.76
N PRO A 218 -6.54 12.16 12.96
CA PRO A 218 -7.31 12.29 14.17
C PRO A 218 -6.37 12.04 15.36
N LYS A 219 -6.50 12.84 16.43
CA LYS A 219 -5.56 12.81 17.56
C LYS A 219 -5.38 11.43 18.21
N GLU A 220 -6.28 10.53 17.95
CA GLU A 220 -6.42 9.26 18.65
C GLU A 220 -5.89 8.07 17.85
N GLU A 221 -5.98 8.06 16.52
CA GLU A 221 -5.73 6.88 15.70
C GLU A 221 -4.25 6.61 15.36
N TYR A 222 -3.41 7.66 15.30
CA TYR A 222 -1.97 7.55 14.99
C TYR A 222 -1.11 8.43 15.92
N ALA A 223 -1.46 8.44 17.19
CA ALA A 223 -0.73 9.18 18.21
C ALA A 223 0.77 8.86 18.22
N ASP A 224 1.15 7.63 17.91
CA ASP A 224 2.54 7.18 17.94
C ASP A 224 3.34 7.71 16.75
N ILE A 225 2.78 7.72 15.54
CA ILE A 225 3.45 8.27 14.36
C ILE A 225 3.69 9.77 14.51
N ARG A 226 2.74 10.51 15.07
CA ARG A 226 2.91 11.95 15.36
C ARG A 226 3.94 12.23 16.44
N LYS A 227 4.04 11.35 17.43
CA LYS A 227 5.12 11.42 18.44
C LYS A 227 6.49 11.21 17.83
N LEU A 228 6.57 10.40 16.76
CA LEU A 228 7.79 10.10 16.03
C LEU A 228 8.15 11.16 14.97
N GLY A 229 7.33 12.18 14.74
CA GLY A 229 7.60 13.26 13.80
C GLY A 229 7.36 12.96 12.33
N PHE A 230 6.66 11.87 12.02
CA PHE A 230 6.33 11.49 10.65
C PHE A 230 5.01 12.10 10.15
N TYR A 231 4.92 12.28 8.85
CA TYR A 231 3.68 12.52 8.12
C TYR A 231 3.45 11.45 7.05
N TYR A 232 2.30 11.47 6.40
CA TYR A 232 1.93 10.54 5.36
C TYR A 232 2.01 11.20 3.97
N GLY A 233 2.74 10.57 3.06
CA GLY A 233 2.78 10.86 1.63
C GLY A 233 1.82 9.96 0.83
N PHE A 234 2.19 9.59 -0.39
CA PHE A 234 1.47 8.56 -1.13
C PHE A 234 1.95 7.18 -0.68
N SER A 235 1.17 6.54 0.19
CA SER A 235 1.47 5.22 0.75
C SER A 235 2.86 5.09 1.41
N LEU A 236 3.42 6.20 1.88
CA LEU A 236 4.74 6.28 2.51
C LEU A 236 4.69 7.14 3.77
N PHE A 237 5.47 6.75 4.78
CA PHE A 237 5.83 7.65 5.87
C PHE A 237 7.03 8.50 5.47
N VAL A 238 7.00 9.78 5.88
CA VAL A 238 8.09 10.73 5.63
C VAL A 238 8.42 11.45 6.93
N LEU A 239 9.68 11.43 7.34
CA LEU A 239 10.15 12.08 8.57
C LEU A 239 10.26 13.59 8.37
N GLU A 240 9.42 14.36 9.08
CA GLU A 240 9.42 15.82 9.06
C GLU A 240 10.21 16.42 10.23
N LYS A 241 10.14 15.76 11.39
CA LYS A 241 10.65 16.29 12.67
C LYS A 241 11.61 15.30 13.34
N PRO A 242 12.87 15.18 12.86
CA PRO A 242 13.86 14.26 13.43
C PRO A 242 14.11 14.49 14.93
N GLU A 243 13.95 15.73 15.40
CA GLU A 243 14.10 16.07 16.80
C GLU A 243 13.10 15.37 17.73
N ILE A 244 11.96 14.96 17.21
CA ILE A 244 10.96 14.17 17.96
C ILE A 244 11.32 12.69 17.98
N ASP A 245 11.88 12.19 16.88
CA ASP A 245 12.33 10.81 16.71
C ASP A 245 13.54 10.49 17.64
N LYS A 246 14.28 11.51 18.08
CA LYS A 246 15.45 11.42 18.97
C LYS A 246 16.58 10.53 18.43
N THR A 247 16.63 10.38 17.12
CA THR A 247 17.72 9.69 16.42
C THR A 247 18.55 10.69 15.62
N ASN A 248 19.63 10.22 15.01
CA ASN A 248 20.43 11.01 14.07
C ASN A 248 19.86 10.92 12.63
N SER A 249 18.57 10.71 12.52
CA SER A 249 17.87 10.59 11.23
C SER A 249 17.80 11.91 10.50
N SER A 250 17.95 11.89 9.18
CA SER A 250 17.81 13.07 8.34
C SER A 250 16.34 13.45 8.14
N LYS A 251 16.04 14.74 8.04
CA LYS A 251 14.72 15.17 7.59
C LYS A 251 14.47 14.69 6.16
N GLY A 252 13.26 14.19 5.89
CA GLY A 252 12.89 13.69 4.56
C GLY A 252 13.17 12.23 4.31
N ILE A 253 13.66 11.47 5.32
CA ILE A 253 13.65 9.99 5.24
C ILE A 253 12.23 9.53 4.96
N TYR A 254 12.07 8.60 4.02
CA TYR A 254 10.77 8.01 3.69
C TYR A 254 10.86 6.51 3.51
N GLY A 255 9.76 5.83 3.71
CA GLY A 255 9.68 4.38 3.59
C GLY A 255 8.34 3.82 4.07
N TRP A 256 8.31 2.51 4.26
CA TRP A 256 7.14 1.81 4.76
C TRP A 256 7.52 0.55 5.53
N SER A 257 6.51 -0.03 6.21
CA SER A 257 6.62 -1.33 6.87
C SER A 257 5.42 -2.21 6.56
N GLY A 258 5.65 -3.50 6.39
CA GLY A 258 4.61 -4.49 6.17
C GLY A 258 4.21 -5.22 7.45
N TYR A 259 2.99 -5.75 7.46
CA TYR A 259 2.48 -6.59 8.55
C TYR A 259 3.37 -7.82 8.81
N HIS A 260 3.94 -8.39 7.76
CA HIS A 260 4.88 -9.52 7.83
C HIS A 260 6.29 -9.13 8.25
N ASN A 261 6.42 -8.03 9.02
CA ASN A 261 7.68 -7.57 9.59
C ASN A 261 8.76 -7.28 8.54
N THR A 262 8.33 -6.71 7.42
CA THR A 262 9.21 -6.20 6.37
C THR A 262 9.29 -4.68 6.48
N HIS A 263 10.48 -4.11 6.35
CA HIS A 263 10.70 -2.67 6.47
C HIS A 263 11.68 -2.20 5.41
N PHE A 264 11.44 -1.03 4.87
CA PHE A 264 12.44 -0.31 4.11
C PHE A 264 12.36 1.19 4.40
N TRP A 265 13.48 1.87 4.25
CA TRP A 265 13.53 3.31 4.26
C TRP A 265 14.68 3.83 3.40
N ILE A 266 14.50 5.04 2.89
CA ILE A 266 15.43 5.78 2.04
C ILE A 266 15.81 7.07 2.77
N ASP A 267 17.09 7.36 2.88
CA ASP A 267 17.63 8.63 3.34
C ASP A 267 18.27 9.37 2.15
N PRO A 268 17.57 10.32 1.53
CA PRO A 268 18.09 11.04 0.39
C PRO A 268 19.28 11.95 0.71
N GLU A 269 19.36 12.47 1.94
CA GLU A 269 20.44 13.36 2.41
C GLU A 269 21.73 12.59 2.56
N LYS A 270 21.70 11.47 3.28
CA LYS A 270 22.87 10.61 3.51
C LYS A 270 23.17 9.66 2.36
N LYS A 271 22.31 9.65 1.33
CA LYS A 271 22.43 8.78 0.15
C LYS A 271 22.55 7.30 0.53
N LEU A 272 21.68 6.85 1.41
CA LEU A 272 21.63 5.46 1.84
C LEU A 272 20.17 4.98 1.98
N PHE A 273 20.01 3.68 1.99
CA PHE A 273 18.76 3.02 2.31
C PHE A 273 19.00 1.83 3.23
N ALA A 274 17.98 1.39 3.90
CA ALA A 274 17.98 0.13 4.62
C ALA A 274 16.76 -0.71 4.25
N ILE A 275 16.95 -2.02 4.29
CA ILE A 275 15.90 -3.01 4.12
C ILE A 275 16.05 -4.02 5.24
N PHE A 276 14.93 -4.36 5.87
CA PHE A 276 14.85 -5.43 6.84
C PHE A 276 13.70 -6.35 6.41
N LEU A 277 14.02 -7.60 6.12
CA LEU A 277 13.05 -8.63 5.80
C LEU A 277 13.12 -9.72 6.85
N SER A 278 12.03 -9.87 7.56
CA SER A 278 11.78 -10.95 8.52
C SER A 278 10.33 -11.36 8.36
N ARG A 279 9.98 -12.55 8.82
CA ARG A 279 8.60 -12.98 8.74
C ARG A 279 8.20 -13.80 9.97
#